data_e623ccae6a29175844723047e8360589
#
_entry.id   e623ccae6a29175844723047e8360589
#
_cell.length_a   1.000
_cell.length_b   1.000
_cell.length_c   1.000
_cell.angle_alpha   90.00
_cell.angle_beta   90.00
_cell.angle_gamma   90.00
#
_symmetry.space_group_name_H-M   'P 1'
#
loop_
_entity.id
_entity.type
_entity.pdbx_description
1 polymer ?
#
loop_
_entity_poly.entity_id
_entity_poly.type
_entity_poly.pdbx_seq_one_letter_code
_entity_poly.pdbx_strand_id
1 'polypeptide(L)'
;MWEAFDRLIDTKEGRDQFRGTLTGFKLVTLPHYHSLEPADFHAEMDDLLGDHTLRFLSIIGFRGCGKSSAGTVALPLWLALEFPDLFPFIVLIAESRDAVIELIANVRHELEENEIIQKDYGDMSDGVSKQKEWTKTSIILKNGVKILGLSRAQRIRGRRHREHRPSIVIVDDPEEIQKVDKKEYRDKTEKWIRGEVIPAIEESKARLVVLGN
;
A
#
# COMPACT_ATOMS: atom_id res chain seq x y z
N MET A 1 2.09 31.98 -6.64
CA MET A 1 2.17 30.59 -7.18
C MET A 1 1.41 29.62 -6.30
N TRP A 2 1.67 29.57 -4.98
CA TRP A 2 0.97 28.67 -4.02
C TRP A 2 -0.53 28.94 -3.94
N GLU A 3 -1.00 30.21 -3.87
CA GLU A 3 -2.43 30.53 -3.84
C GLU A 3 -3.20 30.03 -5.07
N ALA A 4 -2.57 29.98 -6.23
CA ALA A 4 -3.20 29.43 -7.43
C ALA A 4 -3.28 27.90 -7.38
N PHE A 5 -2.26 27.24 -6.83
CA PHE A 5 -2.28 25.82 -6.59
C PHE A 5 -3.33 25.43 -5.56
N ASP A 6 -3.39 26.15 -4.42
CA ASP A 6 -4.40 25.92 -3.38
C ASP A 6 -5.83 26.01 -3.93
N ARG A 7 -6.12 27.05 -4.73
CA ARG A 7 -7.43 27.20 -5.40
C ARG A 7 -7.72 26.05 -6.37
N LEU A 8 -6.70 25.55 -7.08
CA LEU A 8 -6.86 24.45 -8.03
C LEU A 8 -7.23 23.14 -7.29
N ILE A 9 -6.57 22.85 -6.18
CA ILE A 9 -6.82 21.61 -5.42
C ILE A 9 -8.02 21.68 -4.48
N ASP A 10 -8.70 22.83 -4.38
CA ASP A 10 -9.95 22.96 -3.63
C ASP A 10 -11.11 22.18 -4.27
N THR A 11 -11.04 21.95 -5.57
CA THR A 11 -12.05 21.19 -6.31
C THR A 11 -11.59 19.75 -6.57
N LYS A 12 -12.55 18.83 -6.74
CA LYS A 12 -12.25 17.45 -7.13
C LYS A 12 -11.54 17.40 -8.47
N GLU A 13 -12.07 18.11 -9.46
CA GLU A 13 -11.53 18.18 -10.83
C GLU A 13 -10.08 18.69 -10.85
N GLY A 14 -9.74 19.62 -9.97
CA GLY A 14 -8.39 20.11 -9.79
C GLY A 14 -7.47 19.05 -9.21
N ARG A 15 -7.90 18.33 -8.17
CA ARG A 15 -7.12 17.23 -7.56
C ARG A 15 -6.95 16.05 -8.52
N ASP A 16 -7.96 15.72 -9.30
CA ASP A 16 -7.91 14.62 -10.28
C ASP A 16 -6.77 14.78 -11.30
N GLN A 17 -6.36 16.04 -11.60
CA GLN A 17 -5.21 16.30 -12.49
C GLN A 17 -3.87 15.81 -11.95
N PHE A 18 -3.74 15.65 -10.63
CA PHE A 18 -2.52 15.19 -9.95
C PHE A 18 -2.52 13.70 -9.62
N ARG A 19 -3.69 13.09 -9.53
CA ARG A 19 -3.85 11.70 -9.05
C ARG A 19 -3.37 10.63 -10.01
N GLY A 20 -2.97 10.98 -11.22
CA GLY A 20 -2.37 10.06 -12.18
C GLY A 20 -1.01 9.51 -11.76
N THR A 21 -0.35 10.12 -10.75
CA THR A 21 0.91 9.67 -10.17
C THR A 21 0.79 9.50 -8.65
N LEU A 22 1.63 8.63 -8.07
CA LEU A 22 1.63 8.43 -6.61
C LEU A 22 2.05 9.71 -5.87
N THR A 23 3.05 10.42 -6.39
CA THR A 23 3.47 11.73 -5.84
C THR A 23 2.32 12.72 -5.83
N GLY A 24 1.64 12.85 -6.96
CA GLY A 24 0.51 13.77 -7.09
C GLY A 24 -0.66 13.38 -6.18
N PHE A 25 -0.99 12.08 -6.10
CA PHE A 25 -2.01 11.58 -5.18
C PHE A 25 -1.67 11.91 -3.71
N LYS A 26 -0.43 11.65 -3.28
CA LYS A 26 0.05 12.01 -1.94
C LYS A 26 -0.09 13.50 -1.67
N LEU A 27 0.32 14.34 -2.63
CA LEU A 27 0.30 15.79 -2.49
C LEU A 27 -1.12 16.32 -2.25
N VAL A 28 -2.11 15.84 -3.02
CA VAL A 28 -3.48 16.38 -2.97
C VAL A 28 -4.42 15.62 -2.07
N THR A 29 -4.10 14.37 -1.69
CA THR A 29 -5.01 13.51 -0.90
C THR A 29 -4.47 13.25 0.51
N LEU A 30 -3.15 13.20 0.67
CA LEU A 30 -2.48 12.90 1.94
C LEU A 30 -1.49 14.02 2.35
N PRO A 31 -1.87 15.32 2.31
CA PRO A 31 -0.94 16.42 2.55
C PRO A 31 -0.35 16.38 3.97
N HIS A 32 -1.03 15.81 4.95
CA HIS A 32 -0.57 15.68 6.33
C HIS A 32 0.62 14.71 6.50
N TYR A 33 0.93 13.85 5.49
CA TYR A 33 2.17 13.06 5.47
C TYR A 33 3.39 13.87 4.97
N HIS A 34 3.18 15.11 4.50
CA HIS A 34 4.24 16.01 4.04
C HIS A 34 4.57 17.09 5.07
N SER A 35 4.84 16.68 6.32
CA SER A 35 5.20 17.63 7.40
C SER A 35 6.57 18.29 7.21
N LEU A 36 7.42 17.70 6.39
CA LEU A 36 8.73 18.22 6.00
C LEU A 36 8.82 18.32 4.48
N GLU A 37 9.68 19.22 3.98
CA GLU A 37 9.96 19.33 2.56
C GLU A 37 10.51 18.01 2.02
N PRO A 38 9.91 17.43 0.96
CA PRO A 38 10.37 16.17 0.40
C PRO A 38 11.79 16.32 -0.16
N ALA A 39 12.68 15.38 0.13
CA ALA A 39 13.96 15.26 -0.54
C ALA A 39 13.79 14.63 -1.93
N ASP A 40 14.76 14.83 -2.83
CA ASP A 40 14.71 14.37 -4.22
C ASP A 40 14.43 12.86 -4.35
N PHE A 41 14.99 12.06 -3.45
CA PHE A 41 14.79 10.60 -3.46
C PHE A 41 13.33 10.18 -3.18
N HIS A 42 12.50 11.03 -2.56
CA HIS A 42 11.09 10.70 -2.35
C HIS A 42 10.32 10.67 -3.66
N ALA A 43 10.61 11.59 -4.58
CA ALA A 43 10.01 11.58 -5.91
C ALA A 43 10.42 10.34 -6.70
N GLU A 44 11.71 9.98 -6.68
CA GLU A 44 12.20 8.74 -7.30
C GLU A 44 11.56 7.49 -6.70
N MET A 45 11.42 7.44 -5.38
CA MET A 45 10.75 6.33 -4.69
C MET A 45 9.28 6.22 -5.09
N ASP A 46 8.56 7.35 -5.17
CA ASP A 46 7.16 7.37 -5.56
C ASP A 46 6.99 6.97 -7.04
N ASP A 47 7.89 7.41 -7.93
CA ASP A 47 7.89 7.01 -9.34
C ASP A 47 8.10 5.51 -9.50
N LEU A 48 9.06 4.92 -8.78
CA LEU A 48 9.30 3.48 -8.78
C LEU A 48 8.10 2.69 -8.21
N LEU A 49 7.51 3.16 -7.11
CA LEU A 49 6.32 2.56 -6.51
C LEU A 49 5.12 2.67 -7.45
N GLY A 50 4.98 3.80 -8.14
CA GLY A 50 3.90 4.09 -9.06
C GLY A 50 4.03 3.42 -10.44
N ASP A 51 5.22 2.93 -10.82
CA ASP A 51 5.42 2.27 -12.10
C ASP A 51 4.79 0.87 -12.12
N HIS A 52 3.64 0.75 -12.74
CA HIS A 52 2.90 -0.50 -12.84
C HIS A 52 3.59 -1.55 -13.75
N THR A 53 4.62 -1.18 -14.50
CA THR A 53 5.39 -2.11 -15.35
C THR A 53 6.43 -2.89 -14.54
N LEU A 54 6.85 -2.37 -13.39
CA LEU A 54 7.80 -3.02 -12.51
C LEU A 54 7.10 -4.10 -11.68
N ARG A 55 7.28 -5.36 -12.09
CA ARG A 55 6.68 -6.52 -11.40
C ARG A 55 7.33 -6.83 -10.06
N PHE A 56 8.64 -6.68 -9.97
CA PHE A 56 9.42 -6.94 -8.77
C PHE A 56 10.24 -5.70 -8.43
N LEU A 57 9.93 -5.11 -7.30
CA LEU A 57 10.60 -3.91 -6.81
C LEU A 57 11.09 -4.15 -5.38
N SER A 58 12.33 -3.81 -5.12
CA SER A 58 12.87 -3.76 -3.76
C SER A 58 13.39 -2.35 -3.49
N ILE A 59 12.90 -1.74 -2.43
CA ILE A 59 13.34 -0.43 -1.96
C ILE A 59 14.02 -0.61 -0.62
N ILE A 60 15.33 -0.33 -0.59
CA ILE A 60 16.13 -0.35 0.62
C ILE A 60 16.44 1.10 1.00
N GLY A 61 16.08 1.48 2.20
CA GLY A 61 16.27 2.86 2.67
C GLY A 61 16.48 2.92 4.17
N PHE A 62 17.08 3.99 4.64
CA PHE A 62 17.32 4.21 6.07
C PHE A 62 15.99 4.40 6.84
N ARG A 63 16.04 4.24 8.17
CA ARG A 63 14.88 4.50 9.04
C ARG A 63 14.46 5.96 8.97
N GLY A 64 13.14 6.18 8.88
CA GLY A 64 12.58 7.53 8.80
C GLY A 64 12.58 8.14 7.39
N CYS A 65 13.01 7.40 6.36
CA CYS A 65 12.96 7.90 4.98
C CYS A 65 11.56 7.87 4.34
N GLY A 66 10.51 7.55 5.07
CA GLY A 66 9.12 7.58 4.57
C GLY A 66 8.70 6.37 3.74
N LYS A 67 9.56 5.35 3.55
CA LYS A 67 9.24 4.18 2.70
C LYS A 67 7.97 3.43 3.13
N SER A 68 7.76 3.22 4.45
CA SER A 68 6.57 2.55 4.96
C SER A 68 5.32 3.39 4.72
N SER A 69 5.35 4.71 5.00
CA SER A 69 4.23 5.60 4.71
C SER A 69 3.87 5.62 3.22
N ALA A 70 4.88 5.68 2.34
CA ALA A 70 4.68 5.64 0.90
C ALA A 70 4.15 4.27 0.43
N GLY A 71 4.81 3.18 0.85
CA GLY A 71 4.53 1.84 0.33
C GLY A 71 3.35 1.13 1.00
N THR A 72 3.07 1.37 2.31
CA THR A 72 2.02 0.62 3.03
C THR A 72 0.77 1.45 3.33
N VAL A 73 0.80 2.77 3.13
CA VAL A 73 -0.39 3.63 3.25
C VAL A 73 -0.74 4.27 1.92
N ALA A 74 0.14 5.12 1.37
CA ALA A 74 -0.18 5.89 0.18
C ALA A 74 -0.38 4.99 -1.06
N LEU A 75 0.53 4.05 -1.32
CA LEU A 75 0.43 3.15 -2.46
C LEU A 75 -0.86 2.31 -2.46
N PRO A 76 -1.21 1.55 -1.38
CA PRO A 76 -2.43 0.76 -1.39
C PRO A 76 -3.71 1.62 -1.49
N LEU A 77 -3.73 2.83 -0.90
CA LEU A 77 -4.84 3.76 -1.06
C LEU A 77 -4.97 4.24 -2.50
N TRP A 78 -3.88 4.70 -3.10
CA TRP A 78 -3.84 5.15 -4.49
C TRP A 78 -4.31 4.07 -5.46
N LEU A 79 -3.77 2.84 -5.31
CA LEU A 79 -4.15 1.72 -6.17
C LEU A 79 -5.62 1.35 -6.00
N ALA A 80 -6.12 1.35 -4.76
CA ALA A 80 -7.50 0.98 -4.46
C ALA A 80 -8.52 2.02 -4.91
N LEU A 81 -8.16 3.31 -4.91
CA LEU A 81 -9.07 4.41 -5.24
C LEU A 81 -9.01 4.77 -6.73
N GLU A 82 -7.82 4.79 -7.33
CA GLU A 82 -7.63 5.23 -8.73
C GLU A 82 -7.61 4.06 -9.73
N PHE A 83 -7.19 2.85 -9.32
CA PHE A 83 -7.01 1.70 -10.20
C PHE A 83 -7.69 0.43 -9.71
N PRO A 84 -8.98 0.49 -9.27
CA PRO A 84 -9.66 -0.66 -8.66
C PRO A 84 -9.73 -1.89 -9.56
N ASP A 85 -9.90 -1.71 -10.87
CA ASP A 85 -9.99 -2.82 -11.83
C ASP A 85 -8.63 -3.49 -12.08
N LEU A 86 -7.54 -2.74 -11.91
CA LEU A 86 -6.18 -3.26 -12.08
C LEU A 86 -5.65 -3.92 -10.81
N PHE A 87 -6.07 -3.42 -9.65
CA PHE A 87 -5.63 -3.89 -8.33
C PHE A 87 -6.81 -4.32 -7.42
N PRO A 88 -7.64 -5.28 -7.84
CA PRO A 88 -8.81 -5.71 -7.07
C PRO A 88 -8.46 -6.41 -5.75
N PHE A 89 -7.22 -6.89 -5.60
CA PHE A 89 -6.78 -7.56 -4.38
C PHE A 89 -5.35 -7.20 -4.00
N ILE A 90 -5.21 -6.38 -2.96
CA ILE A 90 -3.96 -5.86 -2.41
C ILE A 90 -3.63 -6.62 -1.13
N VAL A 91 -2.39 -7.09 -0.98
CA VAL A 91 -1.92 -7.78 0.23
C VAL A 91 -0.76 -7.01 0.83
N LEU A 92 -0.87 -6.68 2.12
CA LEU A 92 0.19 -6.10 2.94
C LEU A 92 0.75 -7.19 3.85
N ILE A 93 2.07 -7.35 3.89
CA ILE A 93 2.73 -8.31 4.76
C ILE A 93 3.69 -7.55 5.67
N ALA A 94 3.63 -7.86 6.97
CA ALA A 94 4.59 -7.41 7.96
C ALA A 94 5.11 -8.60 8.77
N GLU A 95 6.13 -8.37 9.57
CA GLU A 95 6.77 -9.42 10.36
C GLU A 95 5.79 -10.08 11.33
N SER A 96 5.04 -9.28 12.09
CA SER A 96 4.15 -9.74 13.16
C SER A 96 2.68 -9.42 12.88
N ARG A 97 1.78 -10.07 13.65
CA ARG A 97 0.35 -9.77 13.57
C ARG A 97 0.02 -8.35 14.06
N ASP A 98 0.72 -7.89 15.09
CA ASP A 98 0.47 -6.56 15.64
C ASP A 98 0.90 -5.46 14.65
N ALA A 99 2.05 -5.65 13.98
CA ALA A 99 2.48 -4.77 12.90
C ALA A 99 1.45 -4.73 11.75
N VAL A 100 0.90 -5.88 11.36
CA VAL A 100 -0.17 -5.94 10.35
C VAL A 100 -1.42 -5.16 10.77
N ILE A 101 -1.84 -5.30 12.04
CA ILE A 101 -3.00 -4.58 12.56
C ILE A 101 -2.75 -3.07 12.48
N GLU A 102 -1.54 -2.61 12.79
CA GLU A 102 -1.15 -1.20 12.69
C GLU A 102 -1.17 -0.71 11.24
N LEU A 103 -0.60 -1.47 10.30
CA LEU A 103 -0.65 -1.12 8.87
C LEU A 103 -2.10 -0.97 8.37
N ILE A 104 -2.95 -1.94 8.68
CA ILE A 104 -4.36 -1.90 8.26
C ILE A 104 -5.13 -0.78 8.98
N ALA A 105 -4.79 -0.47 10.25
CA ALA A 105 -5.39 0.62 10.98
C ALA A 105 -5.06 1.99 10.35
N ASN A 106 -3.82 2.19 9.89
CA ASN A 106 -3.42 3.41 9.19
C ASN A 106 -4.19 3.61 7.88
N VAL A 107 -4.27 2.56 7.05
CA VAL A 107 -5.07 2.61 5.80
C VAL A 107 -6.54 2.87 6.09
N ARG A 108 -7.10 2.23 7.11
CA ARG A 108 -8.50 2.42 7.50
C ARG A 108 -8.75 3.82 8.01
N HIS A 109 -7.85 4.37 8.83
CA HIS A 109 -7.95 5.74 9.34
C HIS A 109 -8.09 6.75 8.19
N GLU A 110 -7.27 6.63 7.15
CA GLU A 110 -7.39 7.48 5.98
C GLU A 110 -8.74 7.31 5.26
N LEU A 111 -9.21 6.08 5.11
CA LEU A 111 -10.50 5.81 4.46
C LEU A 111 -11.70 6.31 5.27
N GLU A 112 -11.60 6.35 6.60
CA GLU A 112 -12.69 6.75 7.50
C GLU A 112 -12.67 8.26 7.83
N GLU A 113 -11.48 8.85 8.00
CA GLU A 113 -11.33 10.19 8.60
C GLU A 113 -10.75 11.24 7.64
N ASN A 114 -10.16 10.84 6.51
CA ASN A 114 -9.60 11.80 5.57
C ASN A 114 -10.71 12.52 4.80
N GLU A 115 -10.89 13.81 5.08
CA GLU A 115 -11.96 14.64 4.50
C GLU A 115 -11.90 14.70 2.96
N ILE A 116 -10.70 14.66 2.38
CA ILE A 116 -10.52 14.69 0.92
C ILE A 116 -10.98 13.37 0.31
N ILE A 117 -10.63 12.24 0.94
CA ILE A 117 -11.11 10.93 0.49
C ILE A 117 -12.62 10.85 0.62
N GLN A 118 -13.19 11.26 1.75
CA GLN A 118 -14.64 11.27 1.96
C GLN A 118 -15.36 12.18 0.96
N LYS A 119 -14.84 13.36 0.68
CA LYS A 119 -15.40 14.33 -0.28
C LYS A 119 -15.39 13.80 -1.71
N ASP A 120 -14.30 13.15 -2.14
CA ASP A 120 -14.07 12.82 -3.55
C ASP A 120 -14.55 11.42 -3.94
N TYR A 121 -14.46 10.45 -3.01
CA TYR A 121 -14.84 9.06 -3.26
C TYR A 121 -16.06 8.60 -2.43
N GLY A 122 -16.45 9.41 -1.44
CA GLY A 122 -17.53 9.08 -0.50
C GLY A 122 -17.12 8.07 0.55
N ASP A 123 -18.09 7.61 1.34
CA ASP A 123 -17.85 6.55 2.34
C ASP A 123 -17.51 5.23 1.66
N MET A 124 -16.25 4.83 1.72
CA MET A 124 -15.75 3.59 1.12
C MET A 124 -16.17 2.34 1.91
N SER A 125 -16.76 2.49 3.07
CA SER A 125 -17.35 1.41 3.87
C SER A 125 -18.87 1.24 3.62
N ASP A 126 -19.49 2.12 2.84
CA ASP A 126 -20.93 2.07 2.54
C ASP A 126 -21.30 0.80 1.76
N GLY A 127 -22.37 0.13 2.21
CA GLY A 127 -22.86 -1.11 1.59
C GLY A 127 -22.03 -2.36 1.88
N VAL A 128 -20.93 -2.28 2.65
CA VAL A 128 -20.13 -3.44 3.06
C VAL A 128 -20.42 -3.85 4.51
N SER A 129 -20.27 -5.14 4.80
CA SER A 129 -20.47 -5.65 6.17
C SER A 129 -19.28 -5.31 7.06
N LYS A 130 -19.43 -4.27 7.89
CA LYS A 130 -18.34 -3.84 8.81
C LYS A 130 -17.83 -4.98 9.73
N GLN A 131 -18.67 -5.95 10.07
CA GLN A 131 -18.27 -7.08 10.93
C GLN A 131 -17.43 -8.14 10.20
N LYS A 132 -17.66 -8.35 8.91
CA LYS A 132 -17.02 -9.41 8.11
C LYS A 132 -15.94 -8.89 7.18
N GLU A 133 -16.10 -7.68 6.67
CA GLU A 133 -15.33 -7.12 5.55
C GLU A 133 -14.47 -5.94 5.97
N TRP A 134 -14.77 -5.32 7.13
CA TRP A 134 -14.03 -4.19 7.70
C TRP A 134 -13.45 -4.58 9.06
N THR A 135 -12.41 -5.42 9.03
CA THR A 135 -11.82 -6.02 10.23
C THR A 135 -10.44 -5.42 10.56
N LYS A 136 -9.82 -5.84 11.66
CA LYS A 136 -8.47 -5.40 12.04
C LYS A 136 -7.38 -5.77 11.04
N THR A 137 -7.61 -6.77 10.20
CA THR A 137 -6.60 -7.28 9.25
C THR A 137 -7.11 -7.37 7.82
N SER A 138 -8.36 -6.97 7.54
CA SER A 138 -8.93 -7.03 6.19
C SER A 138 -9.95 -5.93 6.01
N ILE A 139 -9.87 -5.25 4.87
CA ILE A 139 -10.81 -4.22 4.44
C ILE A 139 -11.30 -4.60 3.04
N ILE A 140 -12.62 -4.54 2.82
CA ILE A 140 -13.20 -4.58 1.48
C ILE A 140 -13.91 -3.26 1.27
N LEU A 141 -13.51 -2.52 0.24
CA LEU A 141 -14.05 -1.22 -0.08
C LEU A 141 -15.36 -1.34 -0.88
N LYS A 142 -16.17 -0.28 -0.87
CA LYS A 142 -17.41 -0.16 -1.67
C LYS A 142 -17.22 -0.48 -3.16
N ASN A 143 -16.06 -0.11 -3.74
CA ASN A 143 -15.71 -0.41 -5.12
C ASN A 143 -15.28 -1.87 -5.34
N GLY A 144 -15.28 -2.70 -4.29
CA GLY A 144 -14.98 -4.12 -4.36
C GLY A 144 -13.50 -4.48 -4.16
N VAL A 145 -12.58 -3.52 -4.07
CA VAL A 145 -11.17 -3.78 -3.79
C VAL A 145 -11.02 -4.34 -2.38
N LYS A 146 -10.20 -5.39 -2.25
CA LYS A 146 -9.81 -5.96 -0.96
C LYS A 146 -8.38 -5.58 -0.61
N ILE A 147 -8.19 -5.08 0.62
CA ILE A 147 -6.87 -4.90 1.24
C ILE A 147 -6.77 -5.90 2.40
N LEU A 148 -5.80 -6.82 2.32
CA LEU A 148 -5.61 -7.89 3.30
C LEU A 148 -4.21 -7.78 3.93
N GLY A 149 -4.16 -7.68 5.23
CA GLY A 149 -2.93 -7.76 6.00
C GLY A 149 -2.64 -9.20 6.44
N LEU A 150 -1.41 -9.64 6.25
CA LEU A 150 -0.91 -10.95 6.68
C LEU A 150 0.40 -10.78 7.44
N SER A 151 0.57 -11.49 8.55
CA SER A 151 1.91 -11.63 9.12
C SER A 151 2.72 -12.65 8.33
N ARG A 152 4.05 -12.50 8.36
CA ARG A 152 4.98 -13.42 7.70
C ARG A 152 4.73 -14.89 8.03
N ALA A 153 4.25 -15.19 9.25
CA ALA A 153 3.92 -16.55 9.68
C ALA A 153 2.65 -17.11 9.03
N GLN A 154 1.82 -16.25 8.42
CA GLN A 154 0.57 -16.68 7.81
C GLN A 154 0.77 -17.07 6.34
N ARG A 155 0.05 -18.11 5.93
CA ARG A 155 0.10 -18.59 4.54
C ARG A 155 -0.54 -17.59 3.58
N ILE A 156 0.20 -17.17 2.57
CA ILE A 156 -0.29 -16.33 1.47
C ILE A 156 -0.79 -17.18 0.30
N ARG A 157 -0.18 -18.35 0.03
CA ARG A 157 -0.58 -19.22 -1.08
C ARG A 157 -2.02 -19.67 -0.96
N GLY A 158 -2.74 -19.63 -2.07
CA GLY A 158 -4.16 -19.99 -2.13
C GLY A 158 -5.12 -18.90 -1.66
N ARG A 159 -4.62 -17.72 -1.25
CA ARG A 159 -5.50 -16.58 -0.96
C ARG A 159 -6.14 -16.07 -2.24
N ARG A 160 -7.44 -15.80 -2.16
CA ARG A 160 -8.24 -15.26 -3.25
C ARG A 160 -9.22 -14.22 -2.71
N HIS A 161 -9.57 -13.29 -3.56
CA HIS A 161 -10.71 -12.41 -3.39
C HIS A 161 -11.57 -12.54 -4.63
N ARG A 162 -12.75 -13.18 -4.49
CA ARG A 162 -13.57 -13.62 -5.63
C ARG A 162 -12.72 -14.46 -6.61
N GLU A 163 -12.70 -14.10 -7.89
CA GLU A 163 -11.88 -14.72 -8.94
C GLU A 163 -10.38 -14.33 -8.90
N HIS A 164 -10.03 -13.24 -8.18
CA HIS A 164 -8.68 -12.67 -8.22
C HIS A 164 -7.72 -13.31 -7.22
N ARG A 165 -6.50 -13.57 -7.66
CA ARG A 165 -5.32 -13.72 -6.79
C ARG A 165 -4.79 -12.34 -6.41
N PRO A 166 -3.85 -12.22 -5.45
CA PRO A 166 -3.22 -10.94 -5.15
C PRO A 166 -2.67 -10.27 -6.40
N SER A 167 -3.16 -9.08 -6.72
CA SER A 167 -2.68 -8.24 -7.83
C SER A 167 -1.42 -7.46 -7.46
N ILE A 168 -1.25 -7.20 -6.16
CA ILE A 168 0.00 -6.69 -5.59
C ILE A 168 0.20 -7.26 -4.20
N VAL A 169 1.46 -7.57 -3.88
CA VAL A 169 1.91 -7.91 -2.52
C VAL A 169 2.97 -6.89 -2.13
N ILE A 170 2.77 -6.24 -1.00
CA ILE A 170 3.70 -5.28 -0.41
C ILE A 170 4.19 -5.90 0.90
N VAL A 171 5.50 -6.10 0.99
CA VAL A 171 6.17 -6.66 2.18
C VAL A 171 6.95 -5.55 2.85
N ASP A 172 6.59 -5.22 4.08
CA ASP A 172 7.26 -4.19 4.87
C ASP A 172 8.18 -4.84 5.90
N ASP A 173 9.44 -4.45 5.87
CA ASP A 173 10.53 -4.92 6.76
C ASP A 173 10.44 -6.44 7.04
N PRO A 174 10.70 -7.31 6.03
CA PRO A 174 10.54 -8.76 6.18
C PRO A 174 11.53 -9.40 7.14
N GLU A 175 12.52 -8.64 7.62
CA GLU A 175 13.59 -9.13 8.45
C GLU A 175 13.65 -8.40 9.80
N GLU A 176 13.71 -9.20 10.90
CA GLU A 176 13.98 -8.67 12.22
C GLU A 176 15.44 -8.20 12.32
N ILE A 177 15.65 -6.92 12.67
CA ILE A 177 17.00 -6.32 12.79
C ILE A 177 17.92 -7.17 13.70
N GLN A 178 17.38 -7.72 14.79
CA GLN A 178 18.15 -8.53 15.74
C GLN A 178 18.63 -9.88 15.18
N LYS A 179 18.07 -10.33 14.07
CA LYS A 179 18.34 -11.63 13.45
C LYS A 179 18.98 -11.52 12.07
N VAL A 180 19.04 -10.34 11.49
CA VAL A 180 19.52 -10.13 10.10
C VAL A 180 20.99 -10.54 9.92
N ASP A 181 21.83 -10.45 10.96
CA ASP A 181 23.22 -10.88 10.91
C ASP A 181 23.40 -12.40 10.74
N LYS A 182 22.37 -13.19 11.07
CA LYS A 182 22.42 -14.64 10.95
C LYS A 182 22.10 -15.06 9.51
N LYS A 183 23.06 -15.68 8.85
CA LYS A 183 22.89 -16.19 7.46
C LYS A 183 21.66 -17.08 7.33
N GLU A 184 21.45 -18.00 8.27
CA GLU A 184 20.27 -18.90 8.26
C GLU A 184 18.94 -18.15 8.24
N TYR A 185 18.86 -16.98 8.88
CA TYR A 185 17.65 -16.17 8.92
C TYR A 185 17.41 -15.50 7.55
N ARG A 186 18.45 -14.96 6.92
CA ARG A 186 18.37 -14.40 5.56
C ARG A 186 17.98 -15.46 4.55
N ASP A 187 18.60 -16.65 4.63
CA ASP A 187 18.27 -17.80 3.76
C ASP A 187 16.80 -18.25 3.92
N LYS A 188 16.26 -18.19 5.16
CA LYS A 188 14.83 -18.46 5.41
C LYS A 188 13.94 -17.38 4.81
N THR A 189 14.33 -16.11 4.87
CA THR A 189 13.59 -15.00 4.25
C THR A 189 13.56 -15.16 2.74
N GLU A 190 14.69 -15.44 2.11
CA GLU A 190 14.76 -15.69 0.68
C GLU A 190 13.90 -16.89 0.26
N LYS A 191 14.01 -18.01 0.96
CA LYS A 191 13.19 -19.22 0.70
C LYS A 191 11.69 -18.93 0.84
N TRP A 192 11.30 -18.12 1.81
CA TRP A 192 9.91 -17.74 2.01
C TRP A 192 9.42 -16.85 0.86
N ILE A 193 10.19 -15.83 0.46
CA ILE A 193 9.82 -14.98 -0.68
C ILE A 193 9.69 -15.82 -1.96
N ARG A 194 10.71 -16.64 -2.28
CA ARG A 194 10.73 -17.46 -3.51
C ARG A 194 9.69 -18.60 -3.49
N GLY A 195 9.47 -19.21 -2.33
CA GLY A 195 8.62 -20.41 -2.20
C GLY A 195 7.17 -20.11 -1.86
N GLU A 196 6.86 -19.00 -1.21
CA GLU A 196 5.51 -18.68 -0.76
C GLU A 196 4.95 -17.41 -1.41
N VAL A 197 5.72 -16.31 -1.43
CA VAL A 197 5.20 -15.01 -1.89
C VAL A 197 5.11 -14.96 -3.41
N ILE A 198 6.21 -15.24 -4.11
CA ILE A 198 6.25 -15.20 -5.59
C ILE A 198 5.21 -16.13 -6.21
N PRO A 199 5.04 -17.40 -5.77
CA PRO A 199 4.00 -18.25 -6.33
C PRO A 199 2.56 -17.83 -6.03
N ALA A 200 2.35 -16.95 -5.03
CA ALA A 200 1.03 -16.39 -4.74
C ALA A 200 0.61 -15.32 -5.75
N ILE A 201 1.57 -14.69 -6.44
CA ILE A 201 1.40 -13.63 -7.44
C ILE A 201 1.73 -14.10 -8.86
N GLU A 202 1.45 -15.35 -9.19
CA GLU A 202 1.83 -15.97 -10.49
C GLU A 202 1.20 -15.33 -11.72
N GLU A 203 0.23 -14.46 -11.60
CA GLU A 203 -0.39 -13.78 -12.74
C GLU A 203 0.61 -12.82 -13.41
N SER A 204 0.58 -12.75 -14.73
CA SER A 204 1.55 -11.98 -15.53
C SER A 204 1.63 -10.49 -15.21
N LYS A 205 0.59 -9.94 -14.59
CA LYS A 205 0.47 -8.52 -14.24
C LYS A 205 0.63 -8.24 -12.73
N ALA A 206 0.76 -9.27 -11.89
CA ALA A 206 0.86 -9.06 -10.45
C ALA A 206 2.24 -8.54 -10.04
N ARG A 207 2.26 -7.72 -8.99
CA ARG A 207 3.45 -7.02 -8.49
C ARG A 207 3.87 -7.51 -7.11
N LEU A 208 5.17 -7.51 -6.88
CA LEU A 208 5.77 -7.66 -5.54
C LEU A 208 6.63 -6.44 -5.24
N VAL A 209 6.31 -5.76 -4.16
CA VAL A 209 7.10 -4.67 -3.60
C VAL A 209 7.66 -5.11 -2.26
N VAL A 210 8.96 -5.01 -2.07
CA VAL A 210 9.63 -5.31 -0.80
C VAL A 210 10.30 -4.04 -0.29
N LEU A 211 9.93 -3.63 0.90
CA LEU A 211 10.51 -2.47 1.59
C LEU A 211 11.43 -2.98 2.69
N GLY A 212 12.65 -2.47 2.76
CA GLY A 212 13.65 -2.93 3.73
C GLY A 212 14.57 -1.81 4.23
N ASN A 213 15.23 -2.08 5.32
CA ASN A 213 16.27 -1.23 5.91
C ASN A 213 17.66 -1.74 5.58
#